data_0fb6e364e8cf9fc31d65e4d63d53dff1
#
_entry.id   0fb6e364e8cf9fc31d65e4d63d53dff1
#
_cell.length_a   1.000
_cell.length_b   1.000
_cell.length_c   1.000
_cell.angle_alpha   90.00
_cell.angle_beta   90.00
_cell.angle_gamma   90.00
#
_symmetry.space_group_name_H-M   'P 1'
#
loop_
_entity.id
_entity.type
_entity.pdbx_description
1 polymer ?
#
loop_
_entity_poly.entity_id
_entity_poly.type
_entity_poly.pdbx_seq_one_letter_code
_entity_poly.pdbx_strand_id
1 'polypeptide(L)'
;MFKFFKKIYKPLFCFCLCFFSVFVLIGCSGGQSNDTSSGKKSGKRSSALHQEMAIGSEAPDFTAKLNNGETFTLSDKKGQVILLNFWATWCSNCVKEMPAIEKLYEEYGDQIVIVGVNVGEDEDTIDTFIEAKNYSFPVACDTK
;
A
#
# COMPACT_ATOMS: atom_id res chain seq x y z
N MET A 1 -32.22 -13.34 5.33
CA MET A 1 -33.02 -12.19 4.90
C MET A 1 -32.44 -10.95 5.59
N PHE A 2 -31.30 -10.46 5.11
CA PHE A 2 -30.60 -9.30 5.67
C PHE A 2 -30.84 -8.08 4.79
N LYS A 3 -31.43 -7.04 5.37
CA LYS A 3 -31.76 -5.77 4.70
C LYS A 3 -30.48 -4.92 4.57
N PHE A 4 -30.08 -4.66 3.35
CA PHE A 4 -29.09 -3.65 3.00
C PHE A 4 -29.61 -2.25 3.36
N PHE A 5 -29.04 -1.61 4.35
CA PHE A 5 -29.22 -0.18 4.57
C PHE A 5 -28.16 0.60 3.75
N LYS A 6 -28.56 1.00 2.57
CA LYS A 6 -27.78 1.90 1.70
C LYS A 6 -27.95 3.33 2.24
N LYS A 7 -26.97 3.79 3.01
CA LYS A 7 -26.96 5.18 3.50
C LYS A 7 -26.44 6.08 2.37
N ILE A 8 -27.39 6.77 1.74
CA ILE A 8 -27.12 7.75 0.68
C ILE A 8 -26.63 9.05 1.36
N TYR A 9 -25.34 9.37 1.21
CA TYR A 9 -24.83 10.71 1.52
C TYR A 9 -24.85 11.56 0.25
N LYS A 10 -25.67 12.60 0.27
CA LYS A 10 -25.66 13.66 -0.76
C LYS A 10 -24.45 14.57 -0.54
N PRO A 11 -23.67 14.90 -1.55
CA PRO A 11 -22.65 15.94 -1.43
C PRO A 11 -23.31 17.31 -1.44
N LEU A 12 -23.14 18.04 -0.35
CA LEU A 12 -23.47 19.45 -0.29
C LEU A 12 -22.32 20.24 -0.92
N PHE A 13 -22.58 20.72 -2.14
CA PHE A 13 -21.73 21.69 -2.83
C PHE A 13 -21.69 22.97 -1.99
N CYS A 14 -20.56 23.33 -1.47
CA CYS A 14 -20.31 24.68 -1.00
C CYS A 14 -19.26 25.35 -1.86
N PHE A 15 -19.77 26.18 -2.78
CA PHE A 15 -19.02 27.16 -3.55
C PHE A 15 -18.43 28.19 -2.55
N CYS A 16 -17.14 28.32 -2.51
CA CYS A 16 -16.52 29.53 -1.99
C CYS A 16 -15.40 29.94 -2.95
N LEU A 17 -15.78 30.81 -3.86
CA LEU A 17 -14.87 31.73 -4.56
C LEU A 17 -14.36 32.73 -3.55
N CYS A 18 -13.08 33.01 -3.53
CA CYS A 18 -12.54 34.36 -3.57
C CYS A 18 -11.03 34.42 -3.25
N PHE A 19 -10.35 35.05 -4.16
CA PHE A 19 -9.34 36.11 -4.05
C PHE A 19 -7.87 35.76 -3.81
N PHE A 20 -7.13 36.01 -4.92
CA PHE A 20 -5.98 36.95 -5.03
C PHE A 20 -4.95 36.97 -3.89
N SER A 21 -3.74 36.60 -4.20
CA SER A 21 -2.64 37.57 -4.12
C SER A 21 -1.38 37.08 -4.81
N VAL A 22 -0.94 37.89 -5.73
CA VAL A 22 0.37 37.98 -6.35
C VAL A 22 1.38 38.32 -5.26
N PHE A 23 2.50 37.61 -5.15
CA PHE A 23 3.73 38.17 -4.59
C PHE A 23 4.98 37.71 -5.35
N VAL A 24 5.70 38.69 -5.71
CA VAL A 24 6.85 38.92 -6.53
C VAL A 24 8.12 38.21 -6.03
N LEU A 25 8.91 37.78 -7.01
CA LEU A 25 10.34 37.49 -7.09
C LEU A 25 11.23 38.12 -6.00
N ILE A 26 12.14 37.34 -5.44
CA ILE A 26 13.53 37.80 -5.24
C ILE A 26 14.42 36.56 -5.38
N GLY A 27 15.36 36.65 -6.33
CA GLY A 27 16.41 35.68 -6.51
C GLY A 27 17.55 35.86 -5.54
N CYS A 28 18.27 34.80 -5.26
CA CYS A 28 19.68 34.91 -4.89
C CYS A 28 20.47 33.69 -5.35
N SER A 29 21.49 34.02 -6.06
CA SER A 29 22.56 33.30 -6.70
C SER A 29 23.54 32.68 -5.67
N GLY A 30 24.19 31.56 -6.07
CA GLY A 30 25.58 31.33 -5.72
C GLY A 30 25.89 30.09 -4.89
N GLY A 31 26.74 29.22 -5.43
CA GLY A 31 27.44 28.23 -4.61
C GLY A 31 27.79 26.94 -5.32
N GLN A 32 28.69 27.02 -6.29
CA GLN A 32 29.36 25.89 -6.93
C GLN A 32 30.45 25.36 -5.97
N SER A 33 30.47 24.07 -5.71
CA SER A 33 31.65 23.39 -5.18
C SER A 33 31.78 22.03 -5.88
N ASN A 34 32.74 21.98 -6.76
CA ASN A 34 33.33 20.76 -7.31
C ASN A 34 34.08 20.02 -6.20
N ASP A 35 33.91 18.75 -6.07
CA ASP A 35 34.98 17.88 -5.61
C ASP A 35 35.00 16.57 -6.42
N THR A 36 36.16 16.37 -6.94
CA THR A 36 36.64 15.39 -7.91
C THR A 36 37.13 14.14 -7.19
N SER A 37 36.91 12.99 -7.84
CA SER A 37 37.77 11.82 -7.83
C SER A 37 37.63 10.79 -6.70
N SER A 38 37.27 9.60 -7.02
CA SER A 38 38.21 8.51 -7.26
C SER A 38 37.50 7.21 -7.61
N GLY A 39 37.83 6.65 -8.74
CA GLY A 39 37.30 5.39 -9.21
C GLY A 39 37.79 4.21 -8.38
N LYS A 40 36.86 3.29 -8.09
CA LYS A 40 37.21 1.90 -7.80
C LYS A 40 36.25 0.99 -8.55
N LYS A 41 36.74 0.47 -9.68
CA LYS A 41 36.11 -0.64 -10.37
C LYS A 41 36.12 -1.85 -9.44
N SER A 42 34.96 -2.32 -9.00
CA SER A 42 34.80 -3.63 -8.40
C SER A 42 33.61 -4.32 -9.05
N GLY A 43 33.92 -5.47 -9.60
CA GLY A 43 33.19 -6.61 -10.06
C GLY A 43 31.66 -6.53 -10.16
N LYS A 44 31.20 -6.59 -11.40
CA LYS A 44 29.81 -6.90 -11.76
C LYS A 44 29.50 -8.34 -11.30
N ARG A 45 28.99 -8.49 -10.09
CA ARG A 45 28.26 -9.69 -9.67
C ARG A 45 26.79 -9.41 -9.81
N SER A 46 26.12 -10.25 -10.56
CA SER A 46 24.68 -10.29 -10.77
C SER A 46 23.93 -10.26 -9.43
N SER A 47 23.44 -9.08 -9.06
CA SER A 47 22.48 -8.91 -7.95
C SER A 47 21.16 -8.38 -8.52
N ALA A 48 20.48 -9.22 -9.30
CA ALA A 48 19.16 -8.93 -9.81
C ALA A 48 18.05 -9.15 -8.75
N LEU A 49 18.41 -9.39 -7.46
CA LEU A 49 17.46 -9.84 -6.44
C LEU A 49 17.39 -8.95 -5.19
N HIS A 50 18.06 -7.79 -5.16
CA HIS A 50 17.90 -6.83 -4.06
C HIS A 50 17.93 -5.41 -4.61
N GLN A 51 16.85 -5.02 -5.25
CA GLN A 51 16.59 -3.63 -5.47
C GLN A 51 16.05 -3.10 -4.14
N GLU A 52 16.88 -2.40 -3.36
CA GLU A 52 16.40 -1.70 -2.18
C GLU A 52 15.30 -0.74 -2.62
N MET A 53 14.09 -0.97 -2.12
CA MET A 53 12.95 -0.11 -2.38
C MET A 53 13.11 1.16 -1.56
N ALA A 54 13.33 2.29 -2.21
CA ALA A 54 13.37 3.59 -1.56
C ALA A 54 11.97 4.22 -1.53
N ILE A 55 11.75 5.10 -0.56
CA ILE A 55 10.52 5.91 -0.54
C ILE A 55 10.42 6.71 -1.85
N GLY A 56 9.26 6.61 -2.51
CA GLY A 56 9.01 7.23 -3.81
C GLY A 56 9.41 6.37 -5.02
N SER A 57 9.98 5.16 -4.81
CA SER A 57 10.19 4.21 -5.90
C SER A 57 8.88 3.58 -6.34
N GLU A 58 8.77 3.25 -7.62
CA GLU A 58 7.66 2.44 -8.13
C GLU A 58 7.78 1.01 -7.57
N ALA A 59 6.69 0.50 -7.00
CA ALA A 59 6.63 -0.87 -6.51
C ALA A 59 6.66 -1.84 -7.70
N PRO A 60 7.42 -2.98 -7.61
CA PRO A 60 7.36 -4.03 -8.61
C PRO A 60 5.94 -4.55 -8.78
N ASP A 61 5.54 -4.78 -10.02
CA ASP A 61 4.24 -5.38 -10.29
C ASP A 61 4.20 -6.85 -9.86
N PHE A 62 3.06 -7.26 -9.32
CA PHE A 62 2.81 -8.66 -8.98
C PHE A 62 1.33 -8.99 -9.11
N THR A 63 1.06 -10.28 -9.28
CA THR A 63 -0.28 -10.84 -9.28
C THR A 63 -0.38 -11.92 -8.21
N ALA A 64 -1.43 -11.89 -7.41
CA ALA A 64 -1.70 -12.87 -6.36
C ALA A 64 -3.16 -13.31 -6.37
N LYS A 65 -3.41 -14.55 -5.96
CA LYS A 65 -4.75 -15.06 -5.67
C LYS A 65 -5.14 -14.65 -4.25
N LEU A 66 -6.34 -14.13 -4.08
CA LEU A 66 -6.89 -13.76 -2.79
C LEU A 66 -7.68 -14.92 -2.17
N ASN A 67 -7.82 -14.91 -0.85
CA ASN A 67 -8.59 -15.90 -0.10
C ASN A 67 -10.09 -15.94 -0.47
N ASN A 68 -10.63 -14.86 -1.04
CA ASN A 68 -12.00 -14.82 -1.57
C ASN A 68 -12.13 -15.41 -2.99
N GLY A 69 -11.04 -15.95 -3.55
CA GLY A 69 -10.99 -16.55 -4.89
C GLY A 69 -10.73 -15.57 -6.03
N GLU A 70 -10.69 -14.25 -5.77
CA GLU A 70 -10.37 -13.23 -6.76
C GLU A 70 -8.86 -13.18 -7.06
N THR A 71 -8.51 -12.54 -8.17
CA THR A 71 -7.12 -12.26 -8.53
C THR A 71 -6.84 -10.78 -8.34
N PHE A 72 -5.79 -10.47 -7.60
CA PHE A 72 -5.29 -9.13 -7.41
C PHE A 72 -4.03 -8.92 -8.26
N THR A 73 -4.01 -7.87 -9.08
CA THR A 73 -2.82 -7.42 -9.81
C THR A 73 -2.55 -5.97 -9.42
N LEU A 74 -1.33 -5.68 -8.96
CA LEU A 74 -1.00 -4.34 -8.44
C LEU A 74 -1.13 -3.27 -9.51
N SER A 75 -0.67 -3.56 -10.75
CA SER A 75 -0.75 -2.60 -11.87
C SER A 75 -2.18 -2.21 -12.26
N ASP A 76 -3.18 -3.07 -12.02
CA ASP A 76 -4.59 -2.79 -12.30
C ASP A 76 -5.18 -1.73 -11.33
N LYS A 77 -4.48 -1.44 -10.23
CA LYS A 77 -4.90 -0.49 -9.20
C LYS A 77 -4.18 0.85 -9.29
N LYS A 78 -3.47 1.13 -10.42
CA LYS A 78 -2.80 2.42 -10.62
C LYS A 78 -3.77 3.59 -10.49
N GLY A 79 -3.32 4.65 -9.80
CA GLY A 79 -4.14 5.83 -9.50
C GLY A 79 -4.98 5.74 -8.25
N GLN A 80 -5.00 4.59 -7.56
CA GLN A 80 -5.67 4.40 -6.27
C GLN A 80 -4.64 4.42 -5.14
N VAL A 81 -5.09 4.77 -3.94
CA VAL A 81 -4.29 4.55 -2.72
C VAL A 81 -4.35 3.06 -2.38
N ILE A 82 -3.19 2.45 -2.20
CA ILE A 82 -3.07 1.01 -1.93
C ILE A 82 -2.31 0.81 -0.62
N LEU A 83 -2.89 0.07 0.30
CA LEU A 83 -2.23 -0.41 1.51
C LEU A 83 -1.95 -1.91 1.36
N LEU A 84 -0.68 -2.27 1.24
CA LEU A 84 -0.22 -3.66 1.29
C LEU A 84 0.38 -3.91 2.67
N ASN A 85 -0.23 -4.82 3.42
CA ASN A 85 0.27 -5.23 4.74
C ASN A 85 0.86 -6.63 4.66
N PHE A 86 2.19 -6.75 4.85
CA PHE A 86 2.88 -8.04 4.89
C PHE A 86 2.84 -8.59 6.32
N TRP A 87 2.32 -9.80 6.49
CA TRP A 87 2.08 -10.39 7.82
C TRP A 87 2.22 -11.91 7.84
N ALA A 88 2.25 -12.47 9.05
CA ALA A 88 2.13 -13.90 9.31
C ALA A 88 1.47 -14.13 10.68
N THR A 89 0.91 -15.31 10.92
CA THR A 89 0.24 -15.62 12.20
C THR A 89 1.20 -15.61 13.39
N TRP A 90 2.46 -15.98 13.16
CA TRP A 90 3.54 -15.96 14.15
C TRP A 90 4.15 -14.57 14.38
N CYS A 91 3.85 -13.58 13.55
CA CYS A 91 4.33 -12.20 13.70
C CYS A 91 3.47 -11.43 14.71
N SER A 92 3.85 -11.43 15.96
CA SER A 92 3.04 -10.84 17.04
C SER A 92 2.76 -9.33 16.87
N ASN A 93 3.67 -8.58 16.25
CA ASN A 93 3.46 -7.14 15.97
C ASN A 93 2.49 -6.96 14.80
N CYS A 94 2.62 -7.78 13.76
CA CYS A 94 1.68 -7.75 12.62
C CYS A 94 0.25 -8.03 13.09
N VAL A 95 0.06 -9.08 13.93
CA VAL A 95 -1.25 -9.46 14.47
C VAL A 95 -1.86 -8.35 15.33
N LYS A 96 -1.04 -7.57 16.05
CA LYS A 96 -1.54 -6.42 16.84
C LYS A 96 -2.05 -5.27 15.99
N GLU A 97 -1.57 -5.12 14.77
CA GLU A 97 -1.98 -4.05 13.84
C GLU A 97 -3.25 -4.41 13.08
N MET A 98 -3.55 -5.70 12.88
CA MET A 98 -4.66 -6.18 12.06
C MET A 98 -6.04 -5.61 12.47
N PRO A 99 -6.38 -5.45 13.77
CA PRO A 99 -7.65 -4.81 14.14
C PRO A 99 -7.80 -3.36 13.66
N ALA A 100 -6.66 -2.63 13.52
CA ALA A 100 -6.69 -1.28 12.97
C ALA A 100 -6.84 -1.30 11.44
N ILE A 101 -6.27 -2.31 10.78
CA ILE A 101 -6.42 -2.53 9.33
C ILE A 101 -7.88 -2.91 9.01
N GLU A 102 -8.49 -3.77 9.82
CA GLU A 102 -9.91 -4.12 9.67
C GLU A 102 -10.82 -2.89 9.76
N LYS A 103 -10.63 -2.06 10.78
CA LYS A 103 -11.38 -0.79 10.90
C LYS A 103 -11.19 0.13 9.71
N LEU A 104 -9.95 0.20 9.20
CA LEU A 104 -9.66 0.99 8.01
C LEU A 104 -10.38 0.43 6.79
N TYR A 105 -10.44 -0.89 6.65
CA TYR A 105 -11.15 -1.55 5.58
C TYR A 105 -12.66 -1.36 5.66
N GLU A 106 -13.25 -1.48 6.86
CA GLU A 106 -14.67 -1.21 7.10
C GLU A 106 -15.07 0.23 6.77
N GLU A 107 -14.18 1.20 7.05
CA GLU A 107 -14.47 2.62 6.88
C GLU A 107 -14.14 3.14 5.48
N TYR A 108 -13.07 2.65 4.84
CA TYR A 108 -12.53 3.20 3.59
C TYR A 108 -12.34 2.17 2.48
N GLY A 109 -12.73 0.93 2.64
CA GLY A 109 -12.48 -0.15 1.67
C GLY A 109 -13.12 0.07 0.28
N ASP A 110 -14.06 0.98 0.15
CA ASP A 110 -14.62 1.45 -1.12
C ASP A 110 -13.84 2.63 -1.75
N GLN A 111 -12.91 3.24 -1.03
CA GLN A 111 -12.12 4.41 -1.45
C GLN A 111 -10.65 4.08 -1.65
N ILE A 112 -10.11 3.12 -0.88
CA ILE A 112 -8.72 2.67 -0.94
C ILE A 112 -8.67 1.16 -1.07
N VAL A 113 -7.60 0.66 -1.68
CA VAL A 113 -7.35 -0.78 -1.82
C VAL A 113 -6.55 -1.26 -0.62
N ILE A 114 -7.05 -2.26 0.11
CA ILE A 114 -6.34 -2.87 1.24
C ILE A 114 -6.19 -4.35 0.96
N VAL A 115 -4.96 -4.87 1.05
CA VAL A 115 -4.65 -6.29 0.89
C VAL A 115 -3.63 -6.71 1.94
N GLY A 116 -3.97 -7.72 2.73
CA GLY A 116 -3.00 -8.42 3.56
C GLY A 116 -2.23 -9.44 2.73
N VAL A 117 -0.90 -9.40 2.75
CA VAL A 117 -0.06 -10.40 2.08
C VAL A 117 0.55 -11.29 3.15
N ASN A 118 0.07 -12.52 3.26
CA ASN A 118 0.66 -13.49 4.18
C ASN A 118 1.92 -14.09 3.59
N VAL A 119 2.96 -14.20 4.41
CA VAL A 119 4.29 -14.63 3.99
C VAL A 119 4.60 -16.02 4.54
N GLY A 120 4.63 -17.03 3.65
CA GLY A 120 5.18 -18.34 3.93
C GLY A 120 4.28 -19.31 4.71
N GLU A 121 2.98 -19.03 4.85
CA GLU A 121 2.01 -19.95 5.46
C GLU A 121 1.04 -20.50 4.38
N ASP A 122 0.45 -21.66 4.64
CA ASP A 122 -0.52 -22.29 3.75
C ASP A 122 -1.92 -21.61 3.86
N GLU A 123 -2.75 -21.81 2.83
CA GLU A 123 -4.09 -21.20 2.75
C GLU A 123 -4.97 -21.61 3.94
N ASP A 124 -4.92 -22.88 4.38
CA ASP A 124 -5.75 -23.36 5.49
C ASP A 124 -5.41 -22.67 6.81
N THR A 125 -4.12 -22.43 7.07
CA THR A 125 -3.65 -21.70 8.25
C THR A 125 -4.12 -20.24 8.21
N ILE A 126 -4.02 -19.60 7.04
CA ILE A 126 -4.46 -18.22 6.83
C ILE A 126 -5.97 -18.09 7.04
N ASP A 127 -6.77 -18.93 6.37
CA ASP A 127 -8.23 -18.88 6.44
C ASP A 127 -8.72 -19.13 7.86
N THR A 128 -8.17 -20.13 8.54
CA THR A 128 -8.50 -20.41 9.95
C THR A 128 -8.24 -19.20 10.84
N PHE A 129 -7.11 -18.49 10.62
CA PHE A 129 -6.77 -17.32 11.41
C PHE A 129 -7.70 -16.14 11.13
N ILE A 130 -7.95 -15.84 9.86
CA ILE A 130 -8.81 -14.74 9.41
C ILE A 130 -10.23 -14.92 9.90
N GLU A 131 -10.79 -16.13 9.78
CA GLU A 131 -12.13 -16.50 10.28
C GLU A 131 -12.22 -16.37 11.80
N ALA A 132 -11.24 -16.91 12.54
CA ALA A 132 -11.23 -16.85 14.00
C ALA A 132 -11.17 -15.42 14.56
N LYS A 133 -10.64 -14.47 13.77
CA LYS A 133 -10.54 -13.05 14.11
C LYS A 133 -11.66 -12.19 13.53
N ASN A 134 -12.52 -12.77 12.68
CA ASN A 134 -13.57 -12.08 11.91
C ASN A 134 -13.01 -10.90 11.09
N TYR A 135 -11.86 -11.08 10.43
CA TYR A 135 -11.33 -10.10 9.51
C TYR A 135 -11.97 -10.26 8.14
N SER A 136 -12.27 -9.14 7.49
CA SER A 136 -12.98 -9.10 6.21
C SER A 136 -12.17 -8.51 5.05
N PHE A 137 -11.01 -7.90 5.33
CA PHE A 137 -10.15 -7.41 4.28
C PHE A 137 -9.52 -8.56 3.47
N PRO A 138 -9.32 -8.39 2.15
CA PRO A 138 -8.75 -9.42 1.30
C PRO A 138 -7.33 -9.81 1.70
N VAL A 139 -7.02 -11.10 1.64
CA VAL A 139 -5.70 -11.64 1.95
C VAL A 139 -5.14 -12.43 0.78
N ALA A 140 -3.91 -12.13 0.40
CA ALA A 140 -3.11 -12.90 -0.56
C ALA A 140 -2.16 -13.84 0.18
N CYS A 141 -1.97 -15.05 -0.38
CA CYS A 141 -1.04 -16.04 0.12
C CYS A 141 0.24 -16.02 -0.73
N ASP A 142 1.39 -15.72 -0.12
CA ASP A 142 2.70 -15.84 -0.74
C ASP A 142 3.43 -17.07 -0.17
N THR A 143 3.34 -18.18 -0.90
CA THR A 143 3.93 -19.50 -0.55
C THR A 143 5.30 -19.73 -1.16
N LYS A 144 5.92 -18.73 -1.82
CA LYS A 144 7.20 -18.89 -2.53
C LYS A 144 8.40 -18.59 -1.67
#